data_4d23d5a9ab02ba35a9c56c1a04a9de4f
#
_entry.id   4d23d5a9ab02ba35a9c56c1a04a9de4f
#
_cell.length_a   1.000
_cell.length_b   1.000
_cell.length_c   1.000
_cell.angle_alpha   90.00
_cell.angle_beta   90.00
_cell.angle_gamma   90.00
#
_symmetry.space_group_name_H-M   'P 1'
#
loop_
_entity.id
_entity.type
_entity.pdbx_description
1 polymer ?
#
loop_
_entity_poly.entity_id
_entity_poly.type
_entity_poly.pdbx_seq_one_letter_code
_entity_poly.pdbx_strand_id
1 'polypeptide(L)'
;MRRLFLCVLCASAVSLGQQPQEIRLSSDVAYLYPELATEPRPLLVFLTSGDSWKQWQPQLAERGWSLIVSSLTSPTDASARAIQAIFRDFQKRSKVDGTRTYLTGDPEASATVFYLASRVPDLWAAALAIQGDPKPAIDSGRLFAANTQLVPVLWISPLEDQALKAAGYNLERPAKTAFTSRDALDWLGGHQRDPFPPKIDCESGTPEFARCYWAEMTKLDPARRNDVLPSTRVPPGSGASLALGGFGFDPAQPGPGLAIGWLPQNYQGPLKLEDRLVAIAGAPIRDPRQYLEFMDQAREEKPVVVTIQRGKQRLRVDTRIVLPKRDEKVSARLQAEFLSDARELLIISRGVAQLRLTLPPYWVPCPISWNGLAAGRADSPGCWILAEGGTAQRCQ
;
A
#
# COMPACT_ATOMS: atom_id res chain seq x y z
N MET A 1 -76.61 -21.22 -3.41
CA MET A 1 -75.26 -21.12 -4.01
C MET A 1 -74.61 -19.83 -3.53
N ARG A 2 -73.79 -19.94 -2.49
CA ARG A 2 -72.93 -18.83 -1.96
C ARG A 2 -71.49 -19.08 -2.37
N ARG A 3 -70.94 -18.25 -3.24
CA ARG A 3 -69.54 -18.29 -3.62
C ARG A 3 -68.74 -17.53 -2.55
N LEU A 4 -67.89 -18.24 -1.82
CA LEU A 4 -66.84 -17.64 -0.97
C LEU A 4 -65.74 -17.13 -1.89
N PHE A 5 -65.45 -15.82 -1.82
CA PHE A 5 -64.24 -15.22 -2.34
C PHE A 5 -63.15 -15.35 -1.26
N LEU A 6 -62.15 -16.16 -1.55
CA LEU A 6 -60.92 -16.25 -0.75
C LEU A 6 -60.01 -15.11 -1.17
N CYS A 7 -59.93 -14.05 -0.35
CA CYS A 7 -58.89 -13.01 -0.50
C CYS A 7 -57.57 -13.60 -0.04
N VAL A 8 -56.70 -13.89 -0.99
CA VAL A 8 -55.26 -14.17 -0.67
C VAL A 8 -54.60 -12.83 -0.39
N LEU A 9 -54.40 -12.53 0.88
CA LEU A 9 -53.52 -11.46 1.32
C LEU A 9 -52.07 -11.91 1.07
N CYS A 10 -51.49 -11.42 -0.05
CA CYS A 10 -50.04 -11.42 -0.21
C CYS A 10 -49.45 -10.47 0.84
N ALA A 11 -49.07 -11.02 1.96
CA ALA A 11 -48.19 -10.32 2.89
C ALA A 11 -46.81 -10.17 2.23
N SER A 12 -46.57 -9.01 1.61
CA SER A 12 -45.25 -8.57 1.24
C SER A 12 -44.45 -8.45 2.56
N ALA A 13 -43.68 -9.48 2.90
CA ALA A 13 -42.67 -9.37 3.94
C ALA A 13 -41.66 -8.33 3.49
N VAL A 14 -41.85 -7.08 3.91
CA VAL A 14 -40.81 -6.07 3.89
C VAL A 14 -39.73 -6.65 4.82
N SER A 15 -38.68 -7.16 4.24
CA SER A 15 -37.46 -7.50 4.95
C SER A 15 -37.02 -6.23 5.66
N LEU A 16 -37.32 -6.15 6.96
CA LEU A 16 -36.73 -5.17 7.85
C LEU A 16 -35.23 -5.37 7.72
N GLY A 17 -34.54 -4.42 7.05
CA GLY A 17 -33.11 -4.47 6.85
C GLY A 17 -32.44 -4.71 8.19
N GLN A 18 -31.80 -5.86 8.32
CA GLN A 18 -31.04 -6.17 9.51
C GLN A 18 -29.99 -5.08 9.71
N GLN A 19 -30.01 -4.46 10.87
CA GLN A 19 -29.01 -3.46 11.17
C GLN A 19 -27.64 -4.14 11.26
N PRO A 20 -26.60 -3.54 10.67
CA PRO A 20 -25.25 -4.10 10.73
C PRO A 20 -24.82 -4.29 12.17
N GLN A 21 -24.24 -5.44 12.47
CA GLN A 21 -23.70 -5.71 13.79
C GLN A 21 -22.31 -5.09 13.92
N GLU A 22 -22.12 -4.18 14.87
CA GLU A 22 -20.82 -3.61 15.20
C GLU A 22 -20.05 -4.56 16.14
N ILE A 23 -18.83 -4.92 15.76
CA ILE A 23 -17.89 -5.67 16.60
C ILE A 23 -16.61 -4.87 16.73
N ARG A 24 -16.17 -4.65 17.97
CA ARG A 24 -14.85 -4.11 18.28
C ARG A 24 -13.90 -5.25 18.61
N LEU A 25 -12.79 -5.34 17.90
CA LEU A 25 -11.78 -6.38 18.10
C LEU A 25 -10.58 -5.91 18.93
N SER A 26 -10.21 -4.68 18.85
CA SER A 26 -9.24 -4.00 19.70
C SER A 26 -9.74 -2.59 19.94
N SER A 27 -9.12 -1.85 20.85
CA SER A 27 -9.62 -0.54 21.29
C SER A 27 -9.97 0.43 20.15
N ASP A 28 -9.45 0.23 18.93
CA ASP A 28 -9.48 1.23 17.88
C ASP A 28 -10.10 0.76 16.56
N VAL A 29 -10.61 -0.46 16.47
CA VAL A 29 -11.12 -1.03 15.22
C VAL A 29 -12.53 -1.58 15.38
N ALA A 30 -13.47 -1.03 14.62
CA ALA A 30 -14.85 -1.49 14.55
C ALA A 30 -15.12 -2.24 13.25
N TYR A 31 -15.87 -3.34 13.32
CA TYR A 31 -16.33 -4.07 12.15
C TYR A 31 -17.83 -3.98 12.06
N LEU A 32 -18.30 -3.90 10.83
CA LEU A 32 -19.73 -3.93 10.56
C LEU A 32 -19.98 -4.97 9.48
N TYR A 33 -20.86 -5.92 9.76
CA TYR A 33 -21.35 -6.83 8.74
C TYR A 33 -22.83 -7.13 8.97
N PRO A 34 -23.62 -7.23 7.87
CA PRO A 34 -25.07 -7.39 8.02
C PRO A 34 -25.47 -8.74 8.62
N GLU A 35 -24.69 -9.79 8.31
CA GLU A 35 -24.90 -11.17 8.82
C GLU A 35 -23.62 -12.00 8.68
N LEU A 36 -23.50 -13.03 9.51
CA LEU A 36 -22.48 -14.07 9.33
C LEU A 36 -22.79 -14.83 8.04
N ALA A 37 -21.93 -14.73 7.05
CA ALA A 37 -22.11 -15.38 5.77
C ALA A 37 -21.95 -16.91 5.92
N THR A 38 -22.94 -17.66 5.46
CA THR A 38 -22.90 -19.12 5.36
C THR A 38 -22.15 -19.58 4.11
N GLU A 39 -22.16 -18.77 3.05
CA GLU A 39 -21.43 -18.97 1.81
C GLU A 39 -20.30 -17.95 1.68
N PRO A 40 -19.18 -18.29 0.98
CA PRO A 40 -18.09 -17.34 0.74
C PRO A 40 -18.56 -16.10 -0.03
N ARG A 41 -18.34 -14.91 0.55
CA ARG A 41 -18.74 -13.63 -0.04
C ARG A 41 -17.52 -12.75 -0.28
N PRO A 42 -17.55 -11.90 -1.31
CA PRO A 42 -16.58 -10.83 -1.47
C PRO A 42 -16.55 -9.92 -0.24
N LEU A 43 -15.40 -9.38 0.09
CA LEU A 43 -15.19 -8.52 1.25
C LEU A 43 -14.63 -7.17 0.82
N LEU A 44 -15.27 -6.10 1.24
CA LEU A 44 -14.71 -4.75 1.15
C LEU A 44 -14.21 -4.31 2.53
N VAL A 45 -12.97 -3.87 2.58
CA VAL A 45 -12.39 -3.16 3.73
C VAL A 45 -12.38 -1.68 3.42
N PHE A 46 -13.10 -0.90 4.25
CA PHE A 46 -13.24 0.54 4.10
C PHE A 46 -12.53 1.27 5.24
N LEU A 47 -11.54 2.10 4.90
CA LEU A 47 -10.73 2.86 5.85
C LEU A 47 -11.29 4.28 6.00
N THR A 48 -11.74 4.63 7.20
CA THR A 48 -12.31 5.95 7.49
C THR A 48 -12.34 6.25 8.98
N SER A 49 -12.20 7.51 9.35
CA SER A 49 -12.51 7.99 10.70
C SER A 49 -13.95 8.48 10.84
N GLY A 50 -14.70 8.53 9.74
CA GLY A 50 -16.04 9.07 9.66
C GLY A 50 -17.12 8.05 9.25
N ASP A 51 -18.19 8.56 8.70
CA ASP A 51 -19.42 7.82 8.38
C ASP A 51 -19.68 7.66 6.85
N SER A 52 -18.74 8.06 6.02
CA SER A 52 -18.86 8.03 4.55
C SER A 52 -19.14 6.64 3.97
N TRP A 53 -18.70 5.58 4.66
CA TRP A 53 -18.97 4.19 4.29
C TRP A 53 -20.47 3.86 4.24
N LYS A 54 -21.31 4.59 4.99
CA LYS A 54 -22.77 4.34 5.06
C LYS A 54 -23.46 4.48 3.69
N GLN A 55 -22.96 5.37 2.83
CA GLN A 55 -23.47 5.53 1.47
C GLN A 55 -23.20 4.31 0.56
N TRP A 56 -22.22 3.47 0.89
CA TRP A 56 -21.85 2.27 0.15
C TRP A 56 -22.66 1.05 0.59
N GLN A 57 -23.14 1.06 1.83
CA GLN A 57 -23.79 -0.09 2.47
C GLN A 57 -24.99 -0.65 1.67
N PRO A 58 -25.92 0.15 1.12
CA PRO A 58 -27.03 -0.38 0.35
C PRO A 58 -26.58 -1.15 -0.90
N GLN A 59 -25.55 -0.65 -1.57
CA GLN A 59 -25.03 -1.26 -2.80
C GLN A 59 -24.21 -2.53 -2.53
N LEU A 60 -23.51 -2.58 -1.38
CA LEU A 60 -22.82 -3.77 -0.93
C LEU A 60 -23.80 -4.87 -0.54
N ALA A 61 -24.89 -4.51 0.15
CA ALA A 61 -25.95 -5.43 0.50
C ALA A 61 -26.65 -6.00 -0.76
N GLU A 62 -26.94 -5.15 -1.75
CA GLU A 62 -27.52 -5.57 -3.04
C GLU A 62 -26.62 -6.60 -3.75
N ARG A 63 -25.31 -6.44 -3.68
CA ARG A 63 -24.32 -7.35 -4.27
C ARG A 63 -23.97 -8.56 -3.39
N GLY A 64 -24.51 -8.64 -2.18
CA GLY A 64 -24.17 -9.68 -1.22
C GLY A 64 -22.72 -9.64 -0.73
N TRP A 65 -22.09 -8.47 -0.70
CA TRP A 65 -20.72 -8.30 -0.20
C TRP A 65 -20.71 -8.08 1.31
N SER A 66 -19.67 -8.56 1.96
CA SER A 66 -19.35 -8.25 3.35
C SER A 66 -18.56 -6.93 3.43
N LEU A 67 -18.70 -6.23 4.54
CA LEU A 67 -18.04 -4.95 4.79
C LEU A 67 -17.30 -4.97 6.13
N ILE A 68 -16.07 -4.54 6.14
CA ILE A 68 -15.32 -4.15 7.32
C ILE A 68 -15.07 -2.65 7.25
N VAL A 69 -15.38 -1.93 8.32
CA VAL A 69 -15.00 -0.52 8.47
C VAL A 69 -13.92 -0.41 9.52
N SER A 70 -12.86 0.31 9.21
CA SER A 70 -11.70 0.46 10.09
C SER A 70 -11.25 1.91 10.16
N SER A 71 -10.90 2.38 11.35
CA SER A 71 -10.36 3.73 11.59
C SER A 71 -8.86 3.88 11.31
N LEU A 72 -8.24 2.88 10.68
CA LEU A 72 -6.83 2.89 10.33
C LEU A 72 -6.56 3.81 9.14
N THR A 73 -6.23 5.07 9.40
CA THR A 73 -5.98 6.09 8.36
C THR A 73 -4.50 6.46 8.21
N SER A 74 -3.60 5.88 9.01
CA SER A 74 -2.17 6.16 8.95
C SER A 74 -1.39 5.08 8.19
N PRO A 75 -0.49 5.44 7.25
CA PRO A 75 0.29 4.49 6.44
C PRO A 75 1.49 3.93 7.24
N THR A 76 1.23 3.04 8.19
CA THR A 76 2.23 2.50 9.11
C THR A 76 2.22 0.97 9.18
N ASP A 77 3.34 0.38 9.65
CA ASP A 77 3.41 -1.06 9.93
C ASP A 77 2.41 -1.48 11.03
N ALA A 78 2.08 -0.58 11.96
CA ALA A 78 1.04 -0.84 12.96
C ALA A 78 -0.33 -1.04 12.28
N SER A 79 -0.68 -0.19 11.31
CA SER A 79 -1.90 -0.34 10.52
C SER A 79 -1.91 -1.63 9.70
N ALA A 80 -0.76 -2.01 9.11
CA ALA A 80 -0.65 -3.27 8.38
C ALA A 80 -0.82 -4.50 9.30
N ARG A 81 -0.27 -4.48 10.51
CA ARG A 81 -0.50 -5.54 11.53
C ARG A 81 -1.96 -5.62 11.95
N ALA A 82 -2.55 -4.47 12.23
CA ALA A 82 -3.95 -4.40 12.66
C ALA A 82 -4.87 -4.96 11.58
N ILE A 83 -4.70 -4.56 10.30
CA ILE A 83 -5.54 -5.06 9.22
C ILE A 83 -5.40 -6.58 9.01
N GLN A 84 -4.19 -7.14 9.12
CA GLN A 84 -3.98 -8.58 9.06
C GLN A 84 -4.67 -9.32 10.23
N ALA A 85 -4.66 -8.73 11.43
CA ALA A 85 -5.34 -9.29 12.60
C ALA A 85 -6.86 -9.26 12.43
N ILE A 86 -7.39 -8.12 11.97
CA ILE A 86 -8.80 -7.93 11.63
C ILE A 86 -9.26 -8.98 10.63
N PHE A 87 -8.51 -9.12 9.54
CA PHE A 87 -8.85 -10.05 8.47
C PHE A 87 -8.89 -11.49 8.96
N ARG A 88 -7.88 -11.93 9.72
CA ARG A 88 -7.83 -13.26 10.32
C ARG A 88 -9.00 -13.53 11.29
N ASP A 89 -9.37 -12.53 12.08
CA ASP A 89 -10.49 -12.69 13.02
C ASP A 89 -11.84 -12.70 12.30
N PHE A 90 -12.01 -11.86 11.29
CA PHE A 90 -13.22 -11.87 10.48
C PHE A 90 -13.41 -13.20 9.73
N GLN A 91 -12.36 -13.79 9.19
CA GLN A 91 -12.39 -15.10 8.52
C GLN A 91 -12.81 -16.24 9.47
N LYS A 92 -12.55 -16.13 10.78
CA LYS A 92 -13.02 -17.13 11.76
C LYS A 92 -14.52 -17.05 12.00
N ARG A 93 -15.12 -15.89 11.79
CA ARG A 93 -16.52 -15.60 12.12
C ARG A 93 -17.43 -15.64 10.90
N SER A 94 -16.92 -15.34 9.72
CA SER A 94 -17.69 -15.25 8.48
C SER A 94 -16.93 -15.90 7.32
N LYS A 95 -17.67 -16.52 6.40
CA LYS A 95 -17.07 -17.07 5.19
C LYS A 95 -16.75 -15.94 4.21
N VAL A 96 -15.46 -15.76 3.95
CA VAL A 96 -14.93 -14.78 3.01
C VAL A 96 -14.41 -15.48 1.78
N ASP A 97 -14.74 -14.97 0.61
CA ASP A 97 -14.04 -15.33 -0.61
C ASP A 97 -12.68 -14.62 -0.64
N GLY A 98 -11.63 -15.34 -0.22
CA GLY A 98 -10.28 -14.79 -0.15
C GLY A 98 -9.68 -14.36 -1.50
N THR A 99 -10.33 -14.70 -2.62
CA THR A 99 -9.95 -14.24 -3.96
C THR A 99 -10.59 -12.93 -4.35
N ARG A 100 -11.63 -12.48 -3.61
CA ARG A 100 -12.39 -11.25 -3.85
C ARG A 100 -12.42 -10.37 -2.59
N THR A 101 -11.24 -9.97 -2.15
CA THR A 101 -11.06 -9.04 -1.03
C THR A 101 -10.54 -7.72 -1.56
N TYR A 102 -11.21 -6.64 -1.23
CA TYR A 102 -10.96 -5.31 -1.77
C TYR A 102 -10.67 -4.31 -0.67
N LEU A 103 -9.87 -3.30 -1.00
CA LEU A 103 -9.47 -2.23 -0.09
C LEU A 103 -9.91 -0.87 -0.64
N THR A 104 -10.51 -0.05 0.18
CA THR A 104 -10.80 1.36 -0.14
C THR A 104 -10.76 2.23 1.11
N GLY A 105 -10.91 3.53 0.94
CA GLY A 105 -10.99 4.46 2.05
C GLY A 105 -11.32 5.88 1.61
N ASP A 106 -11.59 6.71 2.59
CA ASP A 106 -11.78 8.15 2.42
C ASP A 106 -10.51 8.85 1.95
N PRO A 107 -10.59 10.12 1.49
CA PRO A 107 -9.43 10.92 1.09
C PRO A 107 -8.31 10.95 2.13
N GLU A 108 -8.63 11.00 3.41
CA GLU A 108 -7.65 10.98 4.51
C GLU A 108 -6.93 9.64 4.65
N ALA A 109 -7.56 8.54 4.24
CA ALA A 109 -7.00 7.19 4.27
C ALA A 109 -6.29 6.81 2.97
N SER A 110 -6.29 7.66 1.95
CA SER A 110 -5.73 7.35 0.62
C SER A 110 -4.29 6.87 0.68
N ALA A 111 -3.42 7.54 1.44
CA ALA A 111 -2.05 7.08 1.66
C ALA A 111 -1.99 5.68 2.29
N THR A 112 -2.90 5.37 3.22
CA THR A 112 -2.97 4.06 3.87
C THR A 112 -3.43 2.98 2.90
N VAL A 113 -4.35 3.30 1.97
CA VAL A 113 -4.75 2.38 0.89
C VAL A 113 -3.52 1.99 0.05
N PHE A 114 -2.74 2.96 -0.43
CA PHE A 114 -1.51 2.69 -1.18
C PHE A 114 -0.50 1.90 -0.36
N TYR A 115 -0.33 2.26 0.91
CA TYR A 115 0.59 1.57 1.81
C TYR A 115 0.21 0.10 2.00
N LEU A 116 -1.04 -0.19 2.34
CA LEU A 116 -1.52 -1.55 2.59
C LEU A 116 -1.57 -2.41 1.32
N ALA A 117 -1.90 -1.82 0.16
CA ALA A 117 -1.84 -2.51 -1.12
C ALA A 117 -0.43 -3.04 -1.44
N SER A 118 0.61 -2.28 -1.05
CA SER A 118 2.01 -2.70 -1.21
C SER A 118 2.54 -3.55 -0.05
N ARG A 119 2.12 -3.27 1.19
CA ARG A 119 2.71 -3.88 2.37
C ARG A 119 2.22 -5.29 2.66
N VAL A 120 0.95 -5.55 2.32
CA VAL A 120 0.27 -6.84 2.48
C VAL A 120 -0.50 -7.20 1.20
N PRO A 121 0.20 -7.29 0.05
CA PRO A 121 -0.43 -7.43 -1.26
C PRO A 121 -1.21 -8.73 -1.42
N ASP A 122 -0.84 -9.77 -0.68
CA ASP A 122 -1.49 -11.08 -0.70
C ASP A 122 -2.91 -11.09 -0.13
N LEU A 123 -3.37 -10.01 0.46
CA LEU A 123 -4.74 -9.87 0.94
C LEU A 123 -5.71 -9.36 -0.12
N TRP A 124 -5.26 -8.59 -1.12
CA TRP A 124 -6.11 -7.77 -1.95
C TRP A 124 -6.24 -8.30 -3.39
N ALA A 125 -7.47 -8.33 -3.89
CA ALA A 125 -7.74 -8.52 -5.32
C ALA A 125 -7.58 -7.20 -6.10
N ALA A 126 -7.99 -6.09 -5.48
CA ALA A 126 -7.82 -4.74 -5.99
C ALA A 126 -7.95 -3.72 -4.86
N ALA A 127 -7.45 -2.51 -5.08
CA ALA A 127 -7.60 -1.39 -4.17
C ALA A 127 -8.12 -0.14 -4.90
N LEU A 128 -8.88 0.68 -4.18
CA LEU A 128 -9.45 1.92 -4.70
C LEU A 128 -9.07 3.07 -3.75
N ALA A 129 -8.31 4.03 -4.24
CA ALA A 129 -8.00 5.25 -3.52
C ALA A 129 -8.84 6.42 -4.06
N ILE A 130 -9.52 7.15 -3.16
CA ILE A 130 -10.39 8.26 -3.50
C ILE A 130 -9.75 9.56 -3.06
N GLN A 131 -9.38 10.41 -4.03
CA GLN A 131 -8.69 11.68 -3.76
C GLN A 131 -7.44 11.49 -2.88
N GLY A 132 -7.18 12.42 -1.96
CA GLY A 132 -6.09 12.33 -0.99
C GLY A 132 -4.69 12.39 -1.63
N ASP A 133 -3.69 12.49 -0.77
CA ASP A 133 -2.27 12.55 -1.16
C ASP A 133 -1.60 11.21 -0.85
N PRO A 134 -1.02 10.50 -1.84
CA PRO A 134 -0.30 9.24 -1.64
C PRO A 134 1.11 9.44 -1.03
N LYS A 135 1.61 10.69 -1.01
CA LYS A 135 2.98 11.02 -0.58
C LYS A 135 3.37 10.42 0.78
N PRO A 136 2.54 10.44 1.83
CA PRO A 136 2.90 9.84 3.12
C PRO A 136 3.22 8.34 3.05
N ALA A 137 2.60 7.59 2.12
CA ALA A 137 2.95 6.19 1.89
C ALA A 137 4.34 6.05 1.27
N ILE A 138 4.65 6.84 0.25
CA ILE A 138 5.94 6.86 -0.45
C ILE A 138 7.05 7.28 0.53
N ASP A 139 6.82 8.36 1.28
CA ASP A 139 7.79 8.93 2.22
C ASP A 139 8.05 8.03 3.45
N SER A 140 7.22 7.00 3.66
CA SER A 140 7.47 6.00 4.70
C SER A 140 8.81 5.26 4.52
N GLY A 141 9.37 5.23 3.29
CA GLY A 141 10.57 4.48 2.92
C GLY A 141 10.45 2.96 3.11
N ARG A 142 9.22 2.45 3.19
CA ARG A 142 8.91 1.03 3.46
C ARG A 142 8.28 0.31 2.28
N LEU A 143 8.09 1.01 1.17
CA LEU A 143 7.56 0.43 -0.05
C LEU A 143 8.66 -0.22 -0.88
N PHE A 144 8.29 -1.24 -1.62
CA PHE A 144 9.15 -1.93 -2.59
C PHE A 144 8.40 -2.00 -3.93
N ALA A 145 9.06 -1.61 -5.03
CA ALA A 145 8.43 -1.62 -6.34
C ALA A 145 8.00 -3.04 -6.78
N ALA A 146 8.70 -4.09 -6.32
CA ALA A 146 8.26 -5.46 -6.51
C ALA A 146 6.86 -5.73 -5.95
N ASN A 147 6.50 -5.11 -4.81
CA ASN A 147 5.20 -5.31 -4.19
C ASN A 147 4.12 -4.36 -4.71
N THR A 148 4.48 -3.11 -5.04
CA THR A 148 3.50 -2.09 -5.45
C THR A 148 2.77 -2.44 -6.74
N GLN A 149 3.38 -3.26 -7.60
CA GLN A 149 2.78 -3.71 -8.86
C GLN A 149 1.85 -4.91 -8.72
N LEU A 150 1.81 -5.58 -7.56
CA LEU A 150 1.06 -6.83 -7.38
C LEU A 150 -0.45 -6.62 -7.26
N VAL A 151 -0.87 -5.46 -6.79
CA VAL A 151 -2.29 -5.14 -6.59
C VAL A 151 -2.69 -4.03 -7.56
N PRO A 152 -3.69 -4.24 -8.43
CA PRO A 152 -4.25 -3.15 -9.22
C PRO A 152 -4.90 -2.10 -8.32
N VAL A 153 -4.54 -0.84 -8.54
CA VAL A 153 -5.05 0.31 -7.76
C VAL A 153 -5.72 1.30 -8.69
N LEU A 154 -7.03 1.51 -8.52
CA LEU A 154 -7.73 2.62 -9.15
C LEU A 154 -7.60 3.86 -8.25
N TRP A 155 -7.08 4.95 -8.81
CA TRP A 155 -7.00 6.21 -8.08
C TRP A 155 -7.87 7.28 -8.71
N ILE A 156 -8.88 7.72 -7.97
CA ILE A 156 -9.83 8.77 -8.36
C ILE A 156 -9.35 10.09 -7.77
N SER A 157 -8.48 10.81 -8.48
CA SER A 157 -7.92 12.07 -8.00
C SER A 157 -7.58 12.99 -9.19
N PRO A 158 -7.67 14.32 -9.04
CA PRO A 158 -7.17 15.26 -10.02
C PRO A 158 -5.63 15.43 -9.97
N LEU A 159 -4.97 14.90 -8.94
CA LEU A 159 -3.52 15.04 -8.76
C LEU A 159 -2.75 14.22 -9.82
N GLU A 160 -1.54 14.63 -10.11
CA GLU A 160 -0.62 13.91 -10.98
C GLU A 160 -0.12 12.61 -10.30
N ASP A 161 0.08 11.57 -11.13
CA ASP A 161 0.43 10.22 -10.68
C ASP A 161 1.91 9.88 -10.85
N GLN A 162 2.74 10.85 -11.20
CA GLN A 162 4.17 10.62 -11.49
C GLN A 162 4.91 9.93 -10.34
N ALA A 163 4.66 10.34 -9.09
CA ALA A 163 5.30 9.73 -7.92
C ALA A 163 4.86 8.27 -7.72
N LEU A 164 3.59 7.96 -7.95
CA LEU A 164 3.06 6.59 -7.85
C LEU A 164 3.59 5.69 -8.96
N LYS A 165 3.68 6.20 -10.19
CA LYS A 165 4.30 5.49 -11.32
C LYS A 165 5.78 5.23 -11.06
N ALA A 166 6.51 6.23 -10.55
CA ALA A 166 7.91 6.07 -10.17
C ALA A 166 8.11 5.04 -9.04
N ALA A 167 7.13 4.91 -8.15
CA ALA A 167 7.10 3.90 -7.11
C ALA A 167 6.67 2.50 -7.61
N GLY A 168 6.32 2.35 -8.89
CA GLY A 168 6.01 1.07 -9.54
C GLY A 168 4.58 0.59 -9.33
N TYR A 169 3.64 1.44 -8.91
CA TYR A 169 2.25 1.01 -8.72
C TYR A 169 1.57 0.60 -10.03
N ASN A 170 0.85 -0.52 -9.99
CA ASN A 170 -0.09 -0.92 -11.03
C ASN A 170 -1.34 -0.02 -10.93
N LEU A 171 -1.22 1.18 -11.49
CA LEU A 171 -2.14 2.28 -11.29
C LEU A 171 -3.07 2.47 -12.49
N GLU A 172 -4.36 2.45 -12.20
CA GLU A 172 -5.42 2.81 -13.14
C GLU A 172 -6.03 4.17 -12.78
N ARG A 173 -6.57 4.85 -13.79
CA ARG A 173 -7.28 6.12 -13.65
C ARG A 173 -8.67 5.97 -14.27
N PRO A 174 -9.72 6.56 -13.65
CA PRO A 174 -11.05 6.47 -14.22
C PRO A 174 -11.12 7.18 -15.56
N ALA A 175 -11.77 6.58 -16.53
CA ALA A 175 -12.02 7.19 -17.83
C ALA A 175 -13.10 8.30 -17.78
N LYS A 176 -13.89 8.33 -16.69
CA LYS A 176 -15.02 9.27 -16.50
C LYS A 176 -14.63 10.34 -15.49
N THR A 177 -15.09 11.57 -15.71
CA THR A 177 -14.92 12.68 -14.75
C THR A 177 -15.87 12.55 -13.55
N ALA A 178 -17.08 11.98 -13.74
CA ALA A 178 -18.03 11.68 -12.67
C ALA A 178 -17.97 10.18 -12.35
N PHE A 179 -17.42 9.83 -11.20
CA PHE A 179 -17.25 8.46 -10.73
C PHE A 179 -18.09 8.24 -9.48
N THR A 180 -19.00 7.27 -9.52
CA THR A 180 -19.94 6.96 -8.44
C THR A 180 -19.46 5.77 -7.62
N SER A 181 -20.05 5.56 -6.43
CA SER A 181 -19.82 4.34 -5.64
C SER A 181 -20.21 3.06 -6.40
N ARG A 182 -21.21 3.12 -7.28
CA ARG A 182 -21.58 1.99 -8.16
C ARG A 182 -20.45 1.67 -9.14
N ASP A 183 -19.91 2.68 -9.82
CA ASP A 183 -18.77 2.50 -10.74
C ASP A 183 -17.55 1.91 -10.00
N ALA A 184 -17.31 2.36 -8.77
CA ALA A 184 -16.26 1.86 -7.91
C ALA A 184 -16.43 0.36 -7.58
N LEU A 185 -17.63 -0.04 -7.16
CA LEU A 185 -17.92 -1.44 -6.84
C LEU A 185 -17.92 -2.34 -8.09
N ASP A 186 -18.33 -1.81 -9.25
CA ASP A 186 -18.28 -2.54 -10.51
C ASP A 186 -16.84 -2.76 -10.94
N TRP A 187 -15.95 -1.74 -10.81
CA TRP A 187 -14.53 -1.89 -11.09
C TRP A 187 -13.87 -2.89 -10.13
N LEU A 188 -14.06 -2.75 -8.81
CA LEU A 188 -13.53 -3.69 -7.82
C LEU A 188 -14.00 -5.12 -8.12
N GLY A 189 -15.31 -5.31 -8.37
CA GLY A 189 -15.91 -6.61 -8.65
C GLY A 189 -15.41 -7.29 -9.92
N GLY A 190 -14.84 -6.52 -10.85
CA GLY A 190 -14.16 -7.03 -12.04
C GLY A 190 -12.80 -7.69 -11.77
N HIS A 191 -12.26 -7.55 -10.55
CA HIS A 191 -10.96 -8.09 -10.18
C HIS A 191 -11.10 -9.31 -9.28
N GLN A 192 -10.30 -10.32 -9.57
CA GLN A 192 -10.16 -11.51 -8.73
C GLN A 192 -8.68 -11.83 -8.57
N ARG A 193 -8.26 -12.06 -7.33
CA ARG A 193 -6.89 -12.45 -7.02
C ARG A 193 -6.68 -13.94 -7.30
N ASP A 194 -5.66 -14.26 -8.08
CA ASP A 194 -5.16 -15.64 -8.15
C ASP A 194 -4.36 -15.94 -6.86
N PRO A 195 -4.74 -16.94 -6.05
CA PRO A 195 -3.94 -17.31 -4.88
C PRO A 195 -2.63 -18.01 -5.24
N PHE A 196 -2.50 -18.51 -6.48
CA PHE A 196 -1.34 -19.25 -6.97
C PHE A 196 -0.84 -18.72 -8.32
N PRO A 197 -0.51 -17.42 -8.42
CA PRO A 197 0.04 -16.90 -9.67
C PRO A 197 1.32 -17.65 -9.99
N PRO A 198 1.54 -18.04 -11.26
CA PRO A 198 2.72 -18.85 -11.63
C PRO A 198 4.03 -18.09 -11.41
N LYS A 199 3.98 -16.77 -11.37
CA LYS A 199 5.15 -15.93 -11.15
C LYS A 199 4.88 -14.92 -10.04
N ILE A 200 5.84 -14.78 -9.11
CA ILE A 200 5.83 -13.81 -8.02
C ILE A 200 7.19 -13.10 -7.93
N ASP A 201 7.14 -11.84 -7.52
CA ASP A 201 8.31 -11.03 -7.18
C ASP A 201 7.95 -10.18 -5.98
N CYS A 202 8.59 -10.42 -4.84
CA CYS A 202 8.25 -9.78 -3.59
C CYS A 202 9.48 -9.43 -2.78
N GLU A 203 9.40 -8.34 -2.04
CA GLU A 203 10.48 -7.88 -1.18
C GLU A 203 9.95 -7.46 0.18
N SER A 204 10.67 -7.76 1.24
CA SER A 204 10.34 -7.35 2.61
C SER A 204 11.58 -7.02 3.43
N GLY A 205 11.45 -6.03 4.31
CA GLY A 205 12.47 -5.70 5.31
C GLY A 205 12.28 -6.43 6.65
N THR A 206 11.18 -7.19 6.80
CA THR A 206 10.85 -7.90 8.05
C THR A 206 10.13 -9.21 7.75
N PRO A 207 10.33 -10.28 8.54
CA PRO A 207 9.60 -11.54 8.35
C PRO A 207 8.08 -11.39 8.47
N GLU A 208 7.61 -10.42 9.24
CA GLU A 208 6.20 -10.17 9.51
C GLU A 208 5.37 -9.84 8.24
N PHE A 209 6.01 -9.18 7.25
CA PHE A 209 5.40 -8.80 5.98
C PHE A 209 6.08 -9.50 4.79
N ALA A 210 6.63 -10.68 5.03
CA ALA A 210 7.41 -11.42 4.04
C ALA A 210 6.60 -12.53 3.35
N ARG A 211 5.29 -12.51 3.49
CA ARG A 211 4.39 -13.40 2.76
C ARG A 211 4.04 -12.81 1.39
N CYS A 212 4.10 -13.67 0.39
CA CYS A 212 3.85 -13.35 -1.00
C CYS A 212 3.05 -14.48 -1.63
N TYR A 213 1.74 -14.37 -1.62
CA TYR A 213 0.80 -15.38 -2.14
C TYR A 213 1.06 -16.77 -1.54
N TRP A 214 1.59 -17.68 -2.32
CA TRP A 214 1.90 -19.07 -1.95
C TRP A 214 3.30 -19.26 -1.35
N ALA A 215 4.13 -18.23 -1.31
CA ALA A 215 5.46 -18.26 -0.72
C ALA A 215 5.58 -17.29 0.46
N GLU A 216 6.35 -17.68 1.47
CA GLU A 216 6.61 -16.86 2.66
C GLU A 216 8.11 -16.98 3.02
N MET A 217 8.79 -15.86 3.14
CA MET A 217 10.17 -15.78 3.61
C MET A 217 10.16 -15.84 5.15
N THR A 218 10.20 -17.05 5.72
CA THR A 218 10.03 -17.27 7.16
C THR A 218 11.28 -16.92 7.98
N LYS A 219 12.47 -16.99 7.37
CA LYS A 219 13.72 -16.57 7.99
C LYS A 219 14.52 -15.71 7.02
N LEU A 220 14.79 -14.48 7.44
CA LEU A 220 15.65 -13.55 6.70
C LEU A 220 17.09 -13.66 7.21
N ASP A 221 18.06 -13.52 6.30
CA ASP A 221 19.48 -13.53 6.61
C ASP A 221 20.21 -12.47 5.77
N PRO A 222 20.54 -11.31 6.36
CA PRO A 222 21.22 -10.24 5.63
C PRO A 222 22.60 -10.62 5.05
N ALA A 223 23.23 -11.66 5.57
CA ALA A 223 24.51 -12.14 5.04
C ALA A 223 24.37 -12.87 3.70
N ARG A 224 23.18 -13.37 3.37
CA ARG A 224 22.88 -14.09 2.12
C ARG A 224 22.57 -13.10 1.00
N ARG A 225 23.62 -12.48 0.50
CA ARG A 225 23.53 -11.53 -0.61
C ARG A 225 23.49 -12.29 -1.94
N ASN A 226 22.70 -11.76 -2.86
CA ASN A 226 22.67 -12.18 -4.24
C ASN A 226 22.61 -10.92 -5.12
N ASP A 227 23.70 -10.66 -5.85
CA ASP A 227 23.81 -9.46 -6.70
C ASP A 227 22.91 -9.49 -7.93
N VAL A 228 22.34 -10.66 -8.26
CA VAL A 228 21.37 -10.82 -9.36
C VAL A 228 20.02 -10.16 -9.02
N LEU A 229 19.65 -10.07 -7.73
CA LEU A 229 18.41 -9.46 -7.27
C LEU A 229 18.69 -8.17 -6.48
N PRO A 230 18.79 -7.00 -7.13
CA PRO A 230 18.90 -5.73 -6.42
C PRO A 230 17.61 -5.42 -5.64
N SER A 231 17.71 -4.59 -4.61
CA SER A 231 16.54 -4.09 -3.88
C SER A 231 15.70 -3.18 -4.78
N THR A 232 14.40 -3.34 -4.68
CA THR A 232 13.39 -2.49 -5.33
C THR A 232 12.78 -1.47 -4.37
N ARG A 233 13.47 -1.21 -3.25
CA ARG A 233 12.98 -0.23 -2.27
C ARG A 233 12.69 1.11 -2.94
N VAL A 234 11.47 1.57 -2.81
CA VAL A 234 11.06 2.89 -3.26
C VAL A 234 11.75 3.92 -2.37
N PRO A 235 12.59 4.79 -2.93
CA PRO A 235 13.16 5.85 -2.13
C PRO A 235 12.02 6.70 -1.56
N PRO A 236 12.03 7.04 -0.27
CA PRO A 236 11.13 8.07 0.21
C PRO A 236 11.33 9.32 -0.65
N GLY A 237 10.28 10.13 -0.83
CA GLY A 237 10.43 11.43 -1.47
C GLY A 237 11.70 12.06 -0.93
N SER A 238 12.45 12.82 -1.71
CA SER A 238 13.87 13.07 -1.43
C SER A 238 14.17 13.42 0.02
N GLY A 239 13.15 13.92 0.76
CA GLY A 239 13.37 14.48 2.10
C GLY A 239 14.52 15.47 2.10
N ALA A 240 14.95 15.85 0.88
CA ALA A 240 16.06 16.76 0.67
C ALA A 240 15.73 18.08 1.34
N SER A 241 16.71 18.65 1.94
CA SER A 241 16.63 19.96 2.57
C SER A 241 17.86 20.79 2.21
N LEU A 242 17.74 22.09 2.43
CA LEU A 242 18.90 22.97 2.33
C LEU A 242 19.67 22.93 3.65
N ALA A 243 20.99 22.83 3.56
CA ALA A 243 21.88 22.88 4.73
C ALA A 243 21.97 24.33 5.29
N LEU A 244 20.81 24.90 5.59
CA LEU A 244 20.66 26.24 6.16
C LEU A 244 20.22 26.21 7.64
N GLY A 245 20.21 25.03 8.25
CA GLY A 245 19.61 24.81 9.57
C GLY A 245 18.08 24.65 9.47
N GLY A 246 17.42 24.49 10.60
CA GLY A 246 15.96 24.44 10.65
C GLY A 246 15.35 25.79 10.28
N PHE A 247 14.33 25.81 9.45
CA PHE A 247 13.51 26.99 9.16
C PHE A 247 12.11 26.55 8.68
N GLY A 248 11.17 27.46 8.78
CA GLY A 248 9.81 27.25 8.28
C GLY A 248 9.30 28.44 7.48
N PHE A 249 8.43 28.19 6.51
CA PHE A 249 7.78 29.23 5.72
C PHE A 249 6.49 29.69 6.37
N ASP A 250 6.16 30.97 6.21
CA ASP A 250 4.86 31.53 6.54
C ASP A 250 3.97 31.55 5.28
N PRO A 251 2.98 30.65 5.19
CA PRO A 251 2.09 30.59 4.03
C PRO A 251 1.11 31.79 3.96
N ALA A 252 0.93 32.53 5.05
CA ALA A 252 0.02 33.67 5.09
C ALA A 252 0.61 34.95 4.49
N GLN A 253 1.92 34.98 4.18
CA GLN A 253 2.58 36.14 3.59
C GLN A 253 2.66 36.02 2.07
N PRO A 254 1.72 36.58 1.29
CA PRO A 254 1.75 36.56 -0.15
C PRO A 254 2.92 37.39 -0.70
N GLY A 255 3.38 37.05 -1.90
CA GLY A 255 4.43 37.81 -2.59
C GLY A 255 5.42 36.88 -3.29
N PRO A 256 6.39 37.44 -4.02
CA PRO A 256 7.36 36.62 -4.72
C PRO A 256 8.24 35.84 -3.73
N GLY A 257 8.38 34.54 -3.93
CA GLY A 257 9.18 33.66 -3.09
C GLY A 257 8.47 33.30 -1.77
N LEU A 258 9.17 32.57 -0.91
CA LEU A 258 8.67 32.03 0.35
C LEU A 258 9.19 32.82 1.53
N ALA A 259 8.31 33.42 2.32
CA ALA A 259 8.71 34.16 3.52
C ALA A 259 9.16 33.19 4.63
N ILE A 260 10.26 33.47 5.27
CA ILE A 260 10.76 32.73 6.44
C ILE A 260 9.95 33.21 7.66
N GLY A 261 9.01 32.38 8.12
CA GLY A 261 8.14 32.67 9.27
C GLY A 261 8.63 32.07 10.59
N TRP A 262 9.55 31.12 10.53
CA TRP A 262 10.06 30.48 11.72
C TRP A 262 11.54 30.12 11.61
N LEU A 263 12.28 30.33 12.68
CA LEU A 263 13.65 29.91 12.89
C LEU A 263 13.81 29.36 14.32
N PRO A 264 14.69 28.38 14.57
CA PRO A 264 14.99 27.90 15.92
C PRO A 264 15.53 29.04 16.82
N GLN A 265 15.27 28.96 18.13
CA GLN A 265 15.74 29.96 19.11
C GLN A 265 17.24 30.27 19.03
N ASN A 266 18.07 29.26 18.77
CA ASN A 266 19.54 29.37 18.71
C ASN A 266 20.03 29.29 17.27
N TYR A 267 19.29 29.82 16.31
CA TYR A 267 19.67 29.77 14.91
C TYR A 267 20.96 30.53 14.63
N GLN A 268 21.95 29.84 14.06
CA GLN A 268 23.26 30.41 13.71
C GLN A 268 23.47 30.53 12.19
N GLY A 269 22.43 30.24 11.40
CA GLY A 269 22.52 30.25 9.97
C GLY A 269 22.36 31.65 9.34
N PRO A 270 22.41 31.75 8.01
CA PRO A 270 22.39 33.03 7.30
C PRO A 270 20.99 33.65 7.14
N LEU A 271 19.92 32.91 7.45
CA LEU A 271 18.53 33.39 7.30
C LEU A 271 18.10 34.26 8.46
N LYS A 272 17.16 35.16 8.22
CA LYS A 272 16.45 35.93 9.24
C LYS A 272 14.94 35.80 9.05
N LEU A 273 14.18 36.04 10.09
CA LEU A 273 12.72 36.14 9.96
C LEU A 273 12.39 37.23 8.93
N GLU A 274 11.33 37.02 8.16
CA GLU A 274 10.88 37.89 7.06
C GLU A 274 11.79 37.87 5.81
N ASP A 275 12.94 37.17 5.83
CA ASP A 275 13.64 36.88 4.58
C ASP A 275 12.73 36.14 3.61
N ARG A 276 12.88 36.36 2.32
CA ARG A 276 12.13 35.62 1.30
C ARG A 276 13.05 34.80 0.43
N LEU A 277 12.86 33.49 0.39
CA LEU A 277 13.56 32.60 -0.52
C LEU A 277 12.95 32.74 -1.92
N VAL A 278 13.69 33.32 -2.87
CA VAL A 278 13.16 33.66 -4.19
C VAL A 278 13.74 32.82 -5.33
N ALA A 279 14.89 32.16 -5.14
CA ALA A 279 15.45 31.23 -6.12
C ALA A 279 16.38 30.20 -5.47
N ILE A 280 16.49 29.01 -6.06
CA ILE A 280 17.46 27.96 -5.72
C ILE A 280 18.17 27.53 -7.01
N ALA A 281 19.50 27.52 -6.98
CA ALA A 281 20.31 27.20 -8.16
C ALA A 281 19.94 28.01 -9.43
N GLY A 282 19.48 29.25 -9.26
CA GLY A 282 19.01 30.12 -10.36
C GLY A 282 17.55 29.88 -10.78
N ALA A 283 16.92 28.77 -10.37
CA ALA A 283 15.51 28.52 -10.64
C ALA A 283 14.63 29.35 -9.69
N PRO A 284 13.67 30.14 -10.18
CA PRO A 284 12.81 30.94 -9.33
C PRO A 284 11.87 30.06 -8.53
N ILE A 285 11.70 30.37 -7.26
CA ILE A 285 10.74 29.73 -6.34
C ILE A 285 9.67 30.79 -6.03
N ARG A 286 8.44 30.51 -6.39
CA ARG A 286 7.31 31.44 -6.23
C ARG A 286 6.37 31.04 -5.10
N ASP A 287 6.25 29.75 -4.83
CA ASP A 287 5.32 29.15 -3.89
C ASP A 287 5.90 27.90 -3.23
N PRO A 288 5.29 27.42 -2.12
CA PRO A 288 5.74 26.22 -1.42
C PRO A 288 5.78 24.96 -2.29
N ARG A 289 4.88 24.83 -3.26
CA ARG A 289 4.80 23.68 -4.14
C ARG A 289 6.05 23.58 -5.00
N GLN A 290 6.47 24.70 -5.64
CA GLN A 290 7.70 24.72 -6.44
C GLN A 290 8.95 24.40 -5.60
N TYR A 291 9.00 24.85 -4.35
CA TYR A 291 10.08 24.47 -3.43
C TYR A 291 10.12 22.97 -3.18
N LEU A 292 8.96 22.39 -2.85
CA LEU A 292 8.85 20.95 -2.61
C LEU A 292 9.18 20.14 -3.86
N GLU A 293 8.68 20.55 -5.03
CA GLU A 293 9.01 19.90 -6.31
C GLU A 293 10.51 19.95 -6.60
N PHE A 294 11.16 21.10 -6.38
CA PHE A 294 12.60 21.22 -6.54
C PHE A 294 13.37 20.30 -5.59
N MET A 295 12.96 20.24 -4.31
CA MET A 295 13.58 19.35 -3.32
C MET A 295 13.32 17.87 -3.63
N ASP A 296 12.10 17.52 -4.05
CA ASP A 296 11.73 16.14 -4.38
C ASP A 296 12.47 15.56 -5.61
N GLN A 297 12.97 16.41 -6.48
CA GLN A 297 13.82 16.03 -7.62
C GLN A 297 15.28 15.77 -7.25
N ALA A 298 15.73 16.22 -6.08
CA ALA A 298 17.11 16.01 -5.64
C ALA A 298 17.41 14.53 -5.42
N ARG A 299 18.45 14.01 -6.06
CA ARG A 299 18.90 12.61 -5.93
C ARG A 299 20.29 12.48 -5.31
N GLU A 300 20.99 13.58 -5.18
CA GLU A 300 22.36 13.65 -4.67
C GLU A 300 22.56 14.90 -3.83
N GLU A 301 23.49 14.82 -2.88
CA GLU A 301 23.95 15.98 -2.16
C GLU A 301 24.84 16.81 -3.07
N LYS A 302 24.52 18.08 -3.24
CA LYS A 302 25.31 19.00 -4.08
C LYS A 302 25.28 20.42 -3.56
N PRO A 303 26.36 21.18 -3.78
CA PRO A 303 26.39 22.61 -3.54
C PRO A 303 25.33 23.34 -4.37
N VAL A 304 24.65 24.29 -3.76
CA VAL A 304 23.66 25.16 -4.44
C VAL A 304 23.73 26.56 -3.87
N VAL A 305 23.39 27.53 -4.71
CA VAL A 305 23.24 28.92 -4.30
C VAL A 305 21.75 29.21 -4.11
N VAL A 306 21.37 29.72 -2.95
CA VAL A 306 20.04 30.20 -2.67
C VAL A 306 20.04 31.71 -2.77
N THR A 307 19.07 32.28 -3.47
CA THR A 307 18.85 33.72 -3.48
C THR A 307 17.74 34.05 -2.50
N ILE A 308 18.05 34.90 -1.52
CA ILE A 308 17.09 35.43 -0.57
C ILE A 308 16.90 36.92 -0.80
N GLN A 309 15.70 37.41 -0.57
CA GLN A 309 15.38 38.83 -0.53
C GLN A 309 15.20 39.25 0.92
N ARG A 310 16.02 40.21 1.36
CA ARG A 310 15.96 40.83 2.68
C ARG A 310 15.63 42.31 2.51
N GLY A 311 14.41 42.68 2.76
CA GLY A 311 13.90 44.01 2.41
C GLY A 311 14.04 44.31 0.92
N LYS A 312 14.84 45.33 0.55
CA LYS A 312 15.10 45.67 -0.84
C LYS A 312 16.35 44.99 -1.45
N GLN A 313 17.12 44.27 -0.65
CA GLN A 313 18.39 43.66 -1.07
C GLN A 313 18.19 42.20 -1.49
N ARG A 314 18.87 41.79 -2.54
CA ARG A 314 19.02 40.38 -2.91
C ARG A 314 20.39 39.87 -2.45
N LEU A 315 20.37 38.81 -1.65
CA LEU A 315 21.57 38.17 -1.13
C LEU A 315 21.70 36.79 -1.70
N ARG A 316 22.92 36.40 -2.02
CA ARG A 316 23.25 35.04 -2.41
C ARG A 316 23.83 34.31 -1.21
N VAL A 317 23.28 33.15 -0.92
CA VAL A 317 23.69 32.31 0.20
C VAL A 317 24.16 30.98 -0.39
N ASP A 318 25.44 30.69 -0.20
CA ASP A 318 26.01 29.39 -0.56
C ASP A 318 25.58 28.37 0.47
N THR A 319 25.04 27.26 -0.02
CA THR A 319 24.60 26.15 0.79
C THR A 319 24.73 24.85 0.00
N ARG A 320 24.17 23.77 0.49
CA ARG A 320 24.06 22.52 -0.25
C ARG A 320 22.71 21.87 -0.01
N ILE A 321 22.28 21.08 -0.97
CA ILE A 321 21.22 20.11 -0.78
C ILE A 321 21.81 18.97 0.05
N VAL A 322 21.11 18.63 1.12
CA VAL A 322 21.41 17.44 1.96
C VAL A 322 20.24 16.45 1.85
N LEU A 323 20.58 15.18 1.76
CA LEU A 323 19.62 14.10 1.76
C LEU A 323 19.50 13.53 3.19
N PRO A 324 18.32 13.07 3.59
CA PRO A 324 18.19 12.38 4.87
C PRO A 324 19.08 11.14 4.86
N LYS A 325 19.71 10.84 5.99
CA LYS A 325 20.44 9.58 6.16
C LYS A 325 19.48 8.44 5.92
N ARG A 326 19.73 7.67 4.86
CA ARG A 326 18.96 6.48 4.56
C ARG A 326 19.33 5.41 5.58
N ASP A 327 18.32 4.91 6.26
CA ASP A 327 18.45 3.70 7.06
C ASP A 327 18.61 2.54 6.06
N GLU A 328 19.82 2.07 5.84
CA GLU A 328 20.13 0.93 4.93
C GLU A 328 19.67 -0.38 5.58
N LYS A 329 18.38 -0.46 5.91
CA LYS A 329 17.82 -1.73 6.36
C LYS A 329 17.89 -2.72 5.21
N VAL A 330 18.66 -3.76 5.42
CA VAL A 330 18.75 -4.87 4.48
C VAL A 330 17.36 -5.49 4.30
N SER A 331 16.95 -5.64 3.04
CA SER A 331 15.70 -6.31 2.66
C SER A 331 16.01 -7.70 2.12
N ALA A 332 15.03 -8.57 2.20
CA ALA A 332 14.99 -9.86 1.52
C ALA A 332 14.05 -9.77 0.32
N ARG A 333 14.46 -10.29 -0.82
CA ARG A 333 13.66 -10.37 -2.06
C ARG A 333 13.57 -11.79 -2.55
N LEU A 334 12.41 -12.14 -3.06
CA LEU A 334 12.09 -13.45 -3.60
C LEU A 334 11.46 -13.28 -4.98
N GLN A 335 12.05 -13.91 -5.98
CA GLN A 335 11.41 -14.18 -7.27
C GLN A 335 11.20 -15.68 -7.39
N ALA A 336 10.00 -16.09 -7.76
CA ALA A 336 9.72 -17.50 -8.01
C ALA A 336 8.76 -17.65 -9.17
N GLU A 337 8.97 -18.68 -9.97
CA GLU A 337 8.20 -18.97 -11.16
C GLU A 337 7.98 -20.48 -11.32
N PHE A 338 6.72 -20.88 -11.46
CA PHE A 338 6.36 -22.22 -11.84
C PHE A 338 6.32 -22.31 -13.37
N LEU A 339 7.25 -23.07 -13.93
CA LEU A 339 7.35 -23.35 -15.36
C LEU A 339 6.41 -24.52 -15.71
N SER A 340 5.27 -24.22 -16.31
CA SER A 340 4.23 -25.23 -16.64
C SER A 340 4.74 -26.32 -17.56
N ASP A 341 5.55 -25.95 -18.57
CA ASP A 341 6.07 -26.88 -19.59
C ASP A 341 7.08 -27.86 -19.01
N ALA A 342 7.99 -27.37 -18.17
CA ALA A 342 8.98 -28.19 -17.47
C ALA A 342 8.42 -28.82 -16.18
N ARG A 343 7.28 -28.33 -15.70
CA ARG A 343 6.70 -28.66 -14.38
C ARG A 343 7.71 -28.46 -13.25
N GLU A 344 8.47 -27.40 -13.30
CA GLU A 344 9.54 -27.07 -12.36
C GLU A 344 9.24 -25.74 -11.65
N LEU A 345 9.56 -25.67 -10.36
CA LEU A 345 9.52 -24.44 -9.59
C LEU A 345 10.93 -23.85 -9.46
N LEU A 346 11.13 -22.70 -10.09
CA LEU A 346 12.36 -21.93 -10.00
C LEU A 346 12.24 -20.85 -8.95
N ILE A 347 13.25 -20.73 -8.08
CA ILE A 347 13.30 -19.73 -7.02
C ILE A 347 14.67 -19.04 -7.06
N ILE A 348 14.63 -17.72 -7.07
CA ILE A 348 15.80 -16.85 -6.86
C ILE A 348 15.50 -15.96 -5.68
N SER A 349 16.41 -15.87 -4.73
CA SER A 349 16.23 -15.03 -3.56
C SER A 349 17.51 -14.34 -3.12
N ARG A 350 17.32 -13.23 -2.42
CA ARG A 350 18.38 -12.48 -1.74
C ARG A 350 17.96 -12.23 -0.29
N GLY A 351 18.86 -12.46 0.65
CA GLY A 351 18.59 -12.19 2.05
C GLY A 351 17.60 -13.17 2.71
N VAL A 352 17.41 -14.36 2.11
CA VAL A 352 16.45 -15.38 2.58
C VAL A 352 17.21 -16.63 3.01
N ALA A 353 16.96 -17.08 4.23
CA ALA A 353 17.51 -18.34 4.76
C ALA A 353 16.51 -19.48 4.78
N GLN A 354 15.20 -19.18 4.84
CA GLN A 354 14.16 -20.19 4.85
C GLN A 354 12.89 -19.68 4.18
N LEU A 355 12.29 -20.56 3.39
CA LEU A 355 11.02 -20.36 2.71
C LEU A 355 9.98 -21.35 3.21
N ARG A 356 8.74 -20.90 3.29
CA ARG A 356 7.55 -21.76 3.36
C ARG A 356 6.78 -21.59 2.06
N LEU A 357 6.47 -22.71 1.40
CA LEU A 357 5.72 -22.73 0.16
C LEU A 357 4.38 -23.44 0.39
N THR A 358 3.31 -22.93 -0.19
CA THR A 358 2.02 -23.62 -0.28
C THR A 358 1.75 -23.93 -1.73
N LEU A 359 1.86 -25.19 -2.13
CA LEU A 359 1.76 -25.60 -3.53
C LEU A 359 0.38 -26.18 -3.85
N PRO A 360 -0.25 -25.75 -4.96
CA PRO A 360 -1.56 -26.27 -5.36
C PRO A 360 -1.45 -27.67 -5.98
N PRO A 361 -2.56 -28.44 -6.04
CA PRO A 361 -2.56 -29.80 -6.57
C PRO A 361 -2.06 -29.92 -8.02
N TYR A 362 -2.32 -28.92 -8.85
CA TYR A 362 -2.01 -28.95 -10.28
C TYR A 362 -0.54 -28.60 -10.60
N TRP A 363 0.26 -28.15 -9.61
CA TRP A 363 1.72 -27.95 -9.79
C TRP A 363 2.52 -29.19 -9.46
N VAL A 364 2.04 -30.03 -8.56
CA VAL A 364 2.79 -31.20 -8.09
C VAL A 364 2.46 -32.47 -8.90
N PRO A 365 3.40 -33.39 -9.03
CA PRO A 365 4.77 -33.34 -8.50
C PRO A 365 5.65 -32.38 -9.31
N CYS A 366 6.54 -31.62 -8.62
CA CYS A 366 7.49 -30.74 -9.29
C CYS A 366 8.87 -30.72 -8.60
N PRO A 367 9.98 -30.76 -9.35
CA PRO A 367 11.29 -30.42 -8.82
C PRO A 367 11.34 -28.93 -8.44
N ILE A 368 12.19 -28.61 -7.49
CA ILE A 368 12.41 -27.25 -7.00
C ILE A 368 13.89 -26.91 -7.15
N SER A 369 14.16 -25.81 -7.83
CA SER A 369 15.51 -25.23 -7.93
C SER A 369 15.53 -23.90 -7.16
N TRP A 370 16.53 -23.70 -6.28
CA TRP A 370 16.70 -22.49 -5.51
C TRP A 370 18.10 -21.92 -5.66
N ASN A 371 18.21 -20.68 -6.14
CA ASN A 371 19.48 -20.00 -6.46
C ASN A 371 20.40 -20.84 -7.36
N GLY A 372 19.82 -21.53 -8.33
CA GLY A 372 20.55 -22.37 -9.28
C GLY A 372 20.96 -23.75 -8.77
N LEU A 373 20.57 -24.11 -7.55
CA LEU A 373 20.83 -25.42 -6.95
C LEU A 373 19.54 -26.21 -6.82
N ALA A 374 19.61 -27.53 -7.01
CA ALA A 374 18.49 -28.42 -6.75
C ALA A 374 18.15 -28.39 -5.25
N ALA A 375 16.91 -28.03 -4.93
CA ALA A 375 16.39 -27.95 -3.56
C ALA A 375 15.39 -29.07 -3.22
N GLY A 376 15.35 -30.12 -4.05
CA GLY A 376 14.51 -31.28 -3.86
C GLY A 376 13.27 -31.29 -4.76
N ARG A 377 12.24 -32.03 -4.34
CA ARG A 377 11.00 -32.22 -5.10
C ARG A 377 9.80 -32.16 -4.18
N ALA A 378 8.77 -31.50 -4.62
CA ALA A 378 7.47 -31.52 -3.96
C ALA A 378 6.58 -32.59 -4.62
N ASP A 379 6.29 -33.68 -3.90
CA ASP A 379 5.53 -34.79 -4.44
C ASP A 379 4.03 -34.73 -4.17
N SER A 380 3.60 -33.82 -3.31
CA SER A 380 2.18 -33.66 -2.93
C SER A 380 1.82 -32.18 -2.68
N PRO A 381 0.55 -31.81 -2.87
CA PRO A 381 0.11 -30.44 -2.62
C PRO A 381 0.17 -30.07 -1.12
N GLY A 382 0.21 -28.78 -0.85
CA GLY A 382 0.21 -28.24 0.51
C GLY A 382 1.52 -27.61 0.91
N CYS A 383 1.81 -27.62 2.22
CA CYS A 383 2.90 -26.85 2.82
C CYS A 383 4.26 -27.55 2.74
N TRP A 384 5.27 -26.81 2.29
CA TRP A 384 6.67 -27.24 2.22
C TRP A 384 7.59 -26.19 2.84
N ILE A 385 8.64 -26.63 3.53
CA ILE A 385 9.70 -25.79 4.08
C ILE A 385 10.99 -26.07 3.33
N LEU A 386 11.64 -25.02 2.87
CA LEU A 386 12.95 -25.06 2.24
C LEU A 386 13.92 -24.22 3.08
N ALA A 387 15.06 -24.83 3.44
CA ALA A 387 16.21 -24.11 3.96
C ALA A 387 17.26 -24.04 2.86
N GLU A 388 17.96 -22.92 2.74
CA GLU A 388 18.98 -22.77 1.70
C GLU A 388 20.11 -23.79 1.89
N GLY A 389 20.45 -24.49 0.80
CA GLY A 389 21.39 -25.62 0.80
C GLY A 389 20.82 -26.92 1.37
N GLY A 390 19.53 -26.95 1.75
CA GLY A 390 18.81 -28.12 2.25
C GLY A 390 17.81 -28.66 1.24
N THR A 391 17.26 -29.82 1.56
CA THR A 391 16.20 -30.46 0.77
C THR A 391 14.83 -29.97 1.25
N ALA A 392 13.88 -29.81 0.30
CA ALA A 392 12.48 -29.48 0.60
C ALA A 392 11.89 -30.55 1.55
N GLN A 393 11.24 -30.09 2.62
CA GLN A 393 10.58 -30.94 3.62
C GLN A 393 9.11 -30.51 3.77
N ARG A 394 8.25 -31.48 4.00
CA ARG A 394 6.86 -31.19 4.26
C ARG A 394 6.71 -30.49 5.62
N CYS A 395 5.80 -29.50 5.73
CA CYS A 395 5.48 -28.92 7.02
C CYS A 395 4.87 -29.99 7.95
N GLN A 396 5.30 -29.98 9.19
CA GLN A 396 4.72 -30.82 10.24
C GLN A 396 3.37 -30.27 10.71
#